data_ba66d75c01592f19147166d23f89a97b
#
_entry.id   ba66d75c01592f19147166d23f89a97b
#
_cell.length_a   1.000
_cell.length_b   1.000
_cell.length_c   1.000
_cell.angle_alpha   90.00
_cell.angle_beta   90.00
_cell.angle_gamma   90.00
#
_symmetry.space_group_name_H-M   'P 1'
#
loop_
_entity.id
_entity.type
_entity.pdbx_description
1 polymer ?
#
loop_
_entity_poly.entity_id
_entity_poly.type
_entity_poly.pdbx_seq_one_letter_code
_entity_poly.pdbx_strand_id
1 'polypeptide(L)'
;MRRIYAVMISLALLAVTPGLATADPYVRPARNQQAVDLVIARALSQRGVAFSYGGGDATGPTLGSGSRSDVLATEQLANTPATTTTPGGIFGTVPGSTILGAPAVPAPSVVGFDASGIIVYAFAGAGIKLPRSSGEQYKVAQKVAPSAALPGDLIFFGPDGTQSVALFLGNGQMLEASDTGVKVSPVRTNNMTPYLGRIIA
;
A
#
# COMPACT_ATOMS: atom_id res chain seq x y z
N MET A 1 81.95 8.44 34.00
CA MET A 1 81.36 8.77 32.72
C MET A 1 79.91 8.31 32.75
N ARG A 2 78.99 9.24 32.98
CA ARG A 2 77.55 8.97 33.07
C ARG A 2 76.91 9.42 31.73
N ARG A 3 76.35 8.50 30.96
CA ARG A 3 75.60 8.82 29.74
C ARG A 3 74.15 9.01 30.11
N ILE A 4 73.68 10.24 29.98
CA ILE A 4 72.25 10.59 30.14
C ILE A 4 71.59 10.41 28.79
N TYR A 5 70.66 9.47 28.69
CA TYR A 5 69.81 9.32 27.52
C TYR A 5 68.56 10.22 27.71
N ALA A 6 68.45 11.28 26.92
CA ALA A 6 67.26 12.07 26.82
C ALA A 6 66.26 11.33 25.92
N VAL A 7 65.13 10.89 26.53
CA VAL A 7 63.98 10.36 25.76
C VAL A 7 63.15 11.52 25.29
N MET A 8 63.15 11.76 23.99
CA MET A 8 62.26 12.69 23.33
C MET A 8 60.92 11.97 23.12
N ILE A 9 59.91 12.35 23.92
CA ILE A 9 58.53 11.94 23.72
C ILE A 9 57.91 12.91 22.73
N SER A 10 57.79 12.47 21.47
CA SER A 10 57.04 13.20 20.42
C SER A 10 55.54 12.97 20.66
N LEU A 11 54.86 13.95 21.21
CA LEU A 11 53.41 13.98 21.34
C LEU A 11 52.80 14.32 19.96
N ALA A 12 52.41 13.31 19.18
CA ALA A 12 51.65 13.51 17.94
C ALA A 12 50.21 13.90 18.31
N LEU A 13 49.88 15.15 18.18
CA LEU A 13 48.53 15.70 18.33
C LEU A 13 47.74 15.25 17.10
N LEU A 14 46.93 14.15 17.19
CA LEU A 14 45.97 13.78 16.18
C LEU A 14 44.85 14.85 16.24
N ALA A 15 44.86 15.76 15.28
CA ALA A 15 43.72 16.65 15.01
C ALA A 15 42.62 15.80 14.39
N VAL A 16 41.70 15.33 15.22
CA VAL A 16 40.43 14.78 14.75
C VAL A 16 39.60 15.93 14.24
N THR A 17 39.66 16.17 12.91
CA THR A 17 38.71 17.06 12.27
C THR A 17 37.35 16.40 12.37
N PRO A 18 36.31 17.00 12.96
CA PRO A 18 34.96 16.50 12.82
C PRO A 18 34.61 16.58 11.34
N GLY A 19 34.58 15.42 10.68
CA GLY A 19 34.10 15.32 9.32
C GLY A 19 32.70 15.91 9.30
N LEU A 20 32.50 16.96 8.49
CA LEU A 20 31.17 17.42 8.14
C LEU A 20 30.47 16.21 7.53
N ALA A 21 29.60 15.56 8.29
CA ALA A 21 28.71 14.55 7.78
C ALA A 21 27.83 15.27 6.75
N THR A 22 28.21 15.18 5.48
CA THR A 22 27.31 15.51 4.39
C THR A 22 26.13 14.57 4.54
N ALA A 23 25.01 15.09 4.99
CA ALA A 23 23.78 14.33 5.05
C ALA A 23 23.51 13.86 3.62
N ASP A 24 23.55 12.54 3.41
CA ASP A 24 23.13 11.95 2.14
C ASP A 24 21.67 12.37 1.93
N PRO A 25 21.33 13.06 0.82
CA PRO A 25 19.97 13.54 0.57
C PRO A 25 18.94 12.40 0.51
N TYR A 26 19.40 11.15 0.49
CA TYR A 26 18.56 9.95 0.50
C TYR A 26 18.44 9.28 1.88
N VAL A 27 19.08 9.79 2.92
CA VAL A 27 18.99 9.23 4.29
C VAL A 27 17.92 9.97 5.08
N ARG A 28 16.93 9.22 5.55
CA ARG A 28 15.91 9.78 6.46
C ARG A 28 16.50 10.13 7.81
N PRO A 29 15.98 11.16 8.51
CA PRO A 29 16.28 11.41 9.92
C PRO A 29 15.98 10.15 10.77
N ALA A 30 16.79 9.87 11.79
CA ALA A 30 16.68 8.66 12.60
C ALA A 30 15.27 8.43 13.19
N ARG A 31 14.59 9.51 13.62
CA ARG A 31 13.20 9.46 14.12
C ARG A 31 12.23 8.97 13.06
N ASN A 32 12.38 9.46 11.83
CA ASN A 32 11.52 9.10 10.72
C ASN A 32 11.81 7.67 10.25
N GLN A 33 13.07 7.23 10.33
CA GLN A 33 13.44 5.84 10.07
C GLN A 33 12.77 4.89 11.06
N GLN A 34 12.75 5.18 12.36
CA GLN A 34 12.03 4.38 13.36
C GLN A 34 10.53 4.26 13.05
N ALA A 35 9.90 5.35 12.60
CA ALA A 35 8.50 5.31 12.21
C ALA A 35 8.28 4.42 10.97
N VAL A 36 9.18 4.47 9.98
CA VAL A 36 9.15 3.60 8.80
C VAL A 36 9.33 2.14 9.19
N ASP A 37 10.28 1.84 10.06
CA ASP A 37 10.54 0.48 10.53
C ASP A 37 9.29 -0.11 11.22
N LEU A 38 8.60 0.70 12.02
CA LEU A 38 7.33 0.33 12.65
C LEU A 38 6.24 0.05 11.61
N VAL A 39 6.10 0.92 10.60
CA VAL A 39 5.14 0.73 9.49
C VAL A 39 5.42 -0.58 8.76
N ILE A 40 6.67 -0.83 8.39
CA ILE A 40 7.07 -2.05 7.68
C ILE A 40 6.83 -3.29 8.55
N ALA A 41 7.26 -3.28 9.82
CA ALA A 41 7.06 -4.40 10.73
C ALA A 41 5.57 -4.72 10.91
N ARG A 42 4.73 -3.68 11.08
CA ARG A 42 3.29 -3.83 11.23
C ARG A 42 2.65 -4.40 9.94
N ALA A 43 3.05 -3.93 8.77
CA ALA A 43 2.57 -4.49 7.51
C ALA A 43 2.99 -5.95 7.33
N LEU A 44 4.26 -6.28 7.61
CA LEU A 44 4.81 -7.64 7.50
C LEU A 44 4.14 -8.63 8.46
N SER A 45 3.66 -8.19 9.62
CA SER A 45 2.93 -9.04 10.57
C SER A 45 1.60 -9.56 10.02
N GLN A 46 1.08 -8.95 8.97
CA GLN A 46 -0.19 -9.33 8.33
C GLN A 46 -0.02 -10.27 7.12
N ARG A 47 1.19 -10.77 6.86
CA ARG A 47 1.39 -11.75 5.77
C ARG A 47 0.52 -12.98 5.96
N GLY A 48 -0.11 -13.41 4.87
CA GLY A 48 -1.03 -14.55 4.85
C GLY A 48 -2.48 -14.21 5.20
N VAL A 49 -2.76 -12.98 5.66
CA VAL A 49 -4.14 -12.52 5.85
C VAL A 49 -4.82 -12.43 4.48
N ALA A 50 -6.06 -12.89 4.40
CA ALA A 50 -6.82 -12.95 3.16
C ALA A 50 -7.00 -11.58 2.52
N PHE A 51 -7.13 -11.56 1.19
CA PHE A 51 -7.63 -10.39 0.48
C PHE A 51 -9.13 -10.23 0.68
N SER A 52 -9.57 -9.00 0.94
CA SER A 52 -10.98 -8.66 1.04
C SER A 52 -11.20 -7.28 0.44
N TYR A 53 -11.91 -7.18 -0.68
CA TYR A 53 -12.15 -5.90 -1.34
C TYR A 53 -12.91 -4.95 -0.43
N GLY A 54 -12.39 -3.74 -0.22
CA GLY A 54 -12.93 -2.78 0.74
C GLY A 54 -12.57 -3.09 2.20
N GLY A 55 -11.86 -4.19 2.48
CA GLY A 55 -11.46 -4.62 3.82
C GLY A 55 -10.21 -3.90 4.34
N GLY A 56 -10.12 -3.85 5.66
CA GLY A 56 -8.99 -3.26 6.39
C GLY A 56 -9.15 -1.79 6.74
N ASP A 57 -8.85 -1.48 7.98
CA ASP A 57 -8.83 -0.13 8.54
C ASP A 57 -7.62 0.07 9.48
N ALA A 58 -7.61 1.16 10.25
CA ALA A 58 -6.52 1.48 11.18
C ALA A 58 -6.35 0.44 12.31
N THR A 59 -7.38 -0.35 12.61
CA THR A 59 -7.41 -1.32 13.71
C THR A 59 -7.00 -2.72 13.27
N GLY A 60 -7.24 -3.08 11.99
CA GLY A 60 -6.90 -4.39 11.47
C GLY A 60 -7.66 -4.81 10.22
N PRO A 61 -7.65 -6.12 9.91
CA PRO A 61 -8.45 -6.67 8.83
C PRO A 61 -9.94 -6.57 9.17
N THR A 62 -10.76 -6.23 8.19
CA THR A 62 -12.22 -6.10 8.35
C THR A 62 -12.96 -6.88 7.27
N LEU A 63 -14.26 -7.05 7.45
CA LEU A 63 -15.12 -7.51 6.38
C LEU A 63 -15.11 -6.51 5.24
N GLY A 64 -14.82 -6.98 4.03
CA GLY A 64 -14.92 -6.17 2.83
C GLY A 64 -16.34 -6.05 2.31
N SER A 65 -16.52 -5.24 1.29
CA SER A 65 -17.80 -5.07 0.58
C SER A 65 -18.12 -6.18 -0.42
N GLY A 66 -17.31 -7.25 -0.46
CA GLY A 66 -17.42 -8.34 -1.43
C GLY A 66 -16.30 -8.34 -2.48
N SER A 67 -16.39 -9.21 -3.49
CA SER A 67 -15.40 -9.24 -4.55
C SER A 67 -15.62 -8.06 -5.53
N ARG A 68 -14.55 -7.65 -6.19
CA ARG A 68 -14.62 -6.57 -7.19
C ARG A 68 -15.62 -6.87 -8.33
N SER A 69 -15.79 -8.15 -8.63
CA SER A 69 -16.77 -8.64 -9.60
C SER A 69 -18.21 -8.36 -9.16
N ASP A 70 -18.50 -8.46 -7.89
CA ASP A 70 -19.85 -8.27 -7.35
C ASP A 70 -20.24 -6.79 -7.36
N VAL A 71 -19.27 -5.90 -7.10
CA VAL A 71 -19.48 -4.44 -7.15
C VAL A 71 -19.74 -3.97 -8.57
N LEU A 72 -18.96 -4.47 -9.54
CA LEU A 72 -19.17 -4.14 -10.96
C LEU A 72 -20.50 -4.65 -11.50
N ALA A 73 -20.95 -5.83 -11.04
CA ALA A 73 -22.26 -6.36 -11.42
C ALA A 73 -23.40 -5.51 -10.83
N THR A 74 -23.25 -4.99 -9.62
CA THR A 74 -24.24 -4.14 -8.97
C THR A 74 -24.32 -2.76 -9.61
N GLU A 75 -23.19 -2.16 -10.00
CA GLU A 75 -23.16 -0.89 -10.72
C GLU A 75 -23.74 -0.99 -12.12
N GLN A 76 -23.54 -2.12 -12.79
CA GLN A 76 -24.10 -2.36 -14.13
C GLN A 76 -25.61 -2.54 -14.09
N LEU A 77 -26.16 -3.13 -13.03
CA LEU A 77 -27.61 -3.23 -12.82
C LEU A 77 -28.26 -1.88 -12.47
N ALA A 78 -27.55 -1.03 -11.71
CA ALA A 78 -28.03 0.28 -11.31
C ALA A 78 -28.09 1.29 -12.48
N ASN A 79 -27.28 1.09 -13.51
CA ASN A 79 -27.19 1.97 -14.69
C ASN A 79 -28.01 1.51 -15.88
N THR A 80 -28.83 0.46 -15.74
CA THR A 80 -29.78 0.08 -16.81
C THR A 80 -30.97 1.02 -16.77
N PRO A 81 -31.20 1.88 -17.78
CA PRO A 81 -32.36 2.77 -17.78
C PRO A 81 -33.62 1.89 -17.79
N ALA A 82 -34.50 2.15 -16.83
CA ALA A 82 -35.81 1.54 -16.76
C ALA A 82 -36.58 1.89 -18.03
N THR A 83 -36.63 0.96 -18.96
CA THR A 83 -37.48 1.12 -20.15
C THR A 83 -38.91 0.94 -19.68
N THR A 84 -39.62 2.06 -19.59
CA THR A 84 -41.04 2.12 -19.34
C THR A 84 -41.76 1.47 -20.52
N THR A 85 -42.20 0.24 -20.34
CA THR A 85 -43.01 -0.45 -21.33
C THR A 85 -44.48 -0.12 -21.07
N THR A 86 -45.05 0.66 -21.95
CA THR A 86 -46.48 0.87 -22.13
C THR A 86 -47.23 -0.45 -22.30
N PRO A 87 -48.40 -0.66 -21.67
CA PRO A 87 -49.17 -1.87 -21.78
C PRO A 87 -49.96 -1.87 -23.09
N GLY A 88 -49.74 -2.81 -23.94
CA GLY A 88 -50.57 -3.05 -25.13
C GLY A 88 -50.06 -4.17 -26.03
N GLY A 89 -50.68 -5.35 -25.99
CA GLY A 89 -50.81 -6.18 -27.17
C GLY A 89 -50.10 -7.53 -27.21
N ILE A 90 -50.82 -8.61 -26.83
CA ILE A 90 -51.05 -9.88 -27.53
C ILE A 90 -49.84 -10.86 -27.74
N PHE A 91 -49.98 -12.01 -27.06
CA PHE A 91 -49.59 -13.40 -27.41
C PHE A 91 -48.29 -13.67 -28.16
N GLY A 92 -47.39 -14.30 -27.46
CA GLY A 92 -46.32 -15.11 -28.00
C GLY A 92 -45.72 -15.95 -26.87
N THR A 93 -46.25 -17.17 -26.71
CA THR A 93 -45.73 -18.21 -25.79
C THR A 93 -44.35 -18.62 -26.21
N VAL A 94 -43.33 -18.29 -25.38
CA VAL A 94 -42.04 -18.99 -25.41
C VAL A 94 -41.92 -19.76 -24.09
N PRO A 95 -41.90 -21.12 -24.12
CA PRO A 95 -41.67 -21.88 -22.90
C PRO A 95 -40.18 -21.92 -22.64
N GLY A 96 -39.75 -21.40 -21.53
CA GLY A 96 -38.40 -21.69 -21.08
C GLY A 96 -37.75 -20.56 -20.30
N SER A 97 -37.69 -20.77 -18.99
CA SER A 97 -36.82 -20.11 -18.01
C SER A 97 -37.35 -18.83 -17.41
N THR A 98 -38.39 -18.95 -16.61
CA THR A 98 -38.51 -18.10 -15.43
C THR A 98 -37.40 -18.51 -14.46
N ILE A 99 -36.26 -17.91 -14.54
CA ILE A 99 -35.33 -17.86 -13.41
C ILE A 99 -35.90 -16.82 -12.44
N LEU A 100 -36.95 -17.21 -11.75
CA LEU A 100 -37.36 -16.55 -10.54
C LEU A 100 -36.16 -16.59 -9.61
N GLY A 101 -35.66 -15.40 -9.24
CA GLY A 101 -34.52 -15.12 -8.42
C GLY A 101 -34.17 -16.22 -7.44
N ALA A 102 -33.16 -17.00 -7.77
CA ALA A 102 -32.40 -17.65 -6.71
C ALA A 102 -31.94 -16.52 -5.80
N PRO A 103 -32.19 -16.59 -4.48
CA PRO A 103 -31.64 -15.62 -3.56
C PRO A 103 -30.13 -15.59 -3.83
N ALA A 104 -29.61 -14.41 -4.17
CA ALA A 104 -28.18 -14.23 -4.35
C ALA A 104 -27.54 -14.72 -3.05
N VAL A 105 -26.85 -15.89 -3.15
CA VAL A 105 -26.09 -16.39 -2.00
C VAL A 105 -25.07 -15.30 -1.72
N PRO A 106 -25.09 -14.64 -0.55
CA PRO A 106 -24.11 -13.61 -0.24
C PRO A 106 -22.73 -14.21 -0.45
N ALA A 107 -21.90 -13.60 -1.28
CA ALA A 107 -20.51 -14.03 -1.40
C ALA A 107 -19.92 -14.08 0.03
N PRO A 108 -19.18 -15.15 0.40
CA PRO A 108 -18.65 -15.25 1.74
C PRO A 108 -17.81 -14.02 2.04
N SER A 109 -18.28 -13.20 2.97
CA SER A 109 -17.57 -11.99 3.40
C SER A 109 -16.36 -12.43 4.22
N VAL A 110 -15.18 -12.32 3.62
CA VAL A 110 -13.92 -12.71 4.25
C VAL A 110 -13.37 -11.51 4.99
N VAL A 111 -12.96 -11.71 6.24
CA VAL A 111 -12.19 -10.71 7.00
C VAL A 111 -10.78 -10.64 6.42
N GLY A 112 -10.35 -9.46 5.98
CA GLY A 112 -9.07 -9.30 5.32
C GLY A 112 -8.71 -7.85 5.03
N PHE A 113 -7.74 -7.67 4.16
CA PHE A 113 -7.30 -6.38 3.66
C PHE A 113 -7.47 -6.27 2.16
N ASP A 114 -7.83 -5.09 1.68
CA ASP A 114 -7.50 -4.67 0.33
C ASP A 114 -6.14 -3.94 0.30
N ALA A 115 -5.71 -3.55 -0.91
CA ALA A 115 -4.41 -2.93 -1.11
C ALA A 115 -4.23 -1.63 -0.32
N SER A 116 -5.25 -0.77 -0.27
CA SER A 116 -5.18 0.50 0.46
C SER A 116 -5.45 0.34 1.96
N GLY A 117 -6.25 -0.66 2.36
CA GLY A 117 -6.55 -0.95 3.76
C GLY A 117 -5.34 -1.42 4.56
N ILE A 118 -4.50 -2.28 3.98
CA ILE A 118 -3.24 -2.69 4.63
C ILE A 118 -2.30 -1.50 4.84
N ILE A 119 -2.28 -0.53 3.92
CA ILE A 119 -1.49 0.69 4.06
C ILE A 119 -2.04 1.57 5.17
N VAL A 120 -3.36 1.79 5.23
CA VAL A 120 -4.00 2.51 6.35
C VAL A 120 -3.64 1.87 7.69
N TYR A 121 -3.76 0.55 7.79
CA TYR A 121 -3.40 -0.21 8.99
C TYR A 121 -1.93 0.00 9.38
N ALA A 122 -1.02 -0.17 8.44
CA ALA A 122 0.40 -0.08 8.71
C ALA A 122 0.81 1.31 9.25
N PHE A 123 0.39 2.37 8.58
CA PHE A 123 0.71 3.75 8.94
C PHE A 123 0.02 4.23 10.23
N ALA A 124 -1.15 3.70 10.54
CA ALA A 124 -1.83 3.99 11.80
C ALA A 124 -0.99 3.59 13.03
N GLY A 125 -0.16 2.56 12.93
CA GLY A 125 0.78 2.16 13.98
C GLY A 125 1.83 3.22 14.31
N ALA A 126 2.19 4.05 13.34
CA ALA A 126 3.07 5.22 13.53
C ALA A 126 2.29 6.51 13.84
N GLY A 127 0.99 6.43 14.14
CA GLY A 127 0.13 7.57 14.42
C GLY A 127 -0.26 8.39 13.19
N ILE A 128 -0.05 7.86 11.98
CA ILE A 128 -0.33 8.55 10.72
C ILE A 128 -1.67 8.07 10.16
N LYS A 129 -2.60 9.02 10.01
CA LYS A 129 -3.89 8.76 9.40
C LYS A 129 -3.83 9.00 7.90
N LEU A 130 -4.09 7.95 7.12
CA LEU A 130 -4.15 8.03 5.66
C LEU A 130 -5.59 7.94 5.15
N PRO A 131 -5.86 8.50 3.96
CA PRO A 131 -7.11 8.29 3.25
C PRO A 131 -7.34 6.80 2.95
N ARG A 132 -8.61 6.40 2.78
CA ARG A 132 -8.97 4.99 2.61
C ARG A 132 -8.63 4.46 1.21
N SER A 133 -8.75 5.27 0.16
CA SER A 133 -8.50 4.82 -1.21
C SER A 133 -7.06 5.06 -1.67
N SER A 134 -6.55 4.18 -2.54
CA SER A 134 -5.20 4.31 -3.08
C SER A 134 -5.00 5.60 -3.88
N GLY A 135 -6.00 6.03 -4.65
CA GLY A 135 -5.93 7.29 -5.40
C GLY A 135 -5.82 8.52 -4.51
N GLU A 136 -6.53 8.54 -3.38
CA GLU A 136 -6.39 9.63 -2.39
C GLU A 136 -5.06 9.56 -1.64
N GLN A 137 -4.57 8.35 -1.31
CA GLN A 137 -3.23 8.16 -0.76
C GLN A 137 -2.17 8.69 -1.72
N TYR A 138 -2.33 8.45 -3.03
CA TYR A 138 -1.43 9.01 -4.04
C TYR A 138 -1.46 10.53 -4.05
N LYS A 139 -2.62 11.16 -3.93
CA LYS A 139 -2.76 12.63 -3.92
C LYS A 139 -2.04 13.29 -2.74
N VAL A 140 -2.15 12.72 -1.54
CA VAL A 140 -1.55 13.28 -0.32
C VAL A 140 -0.07 12.96 -0.16
N ALA A 141 0.46 11.97 -0.88
CA ALA A 141 1.85 11.57 -0.81
C ALA A 141 2.77 12.53 -1.57
N GLN A 142 3.95 12.81 -1.00
CA GLN A 142 5.04 13.48 -1.72
C GLN A 142 5.50 12.60 -2.89
N LYS A 143 5.57 13.16 -4.08
CA LYS A 143 6.01 12.42 -5.27
C LYS A 143 7.52 12.22 -5.24
N VAL A 144 7.95 10.97 -5.43
CA VAL A 144 9.37 10.55 -5.39
C VAL A 144 9.68 9.80 -6.67
N ALA A 145 10.77 10.18 -7.33
CA ALA A 145 11.25 9.43 -8.51
C ALA A 145 11.65 8.01 -8.10
N PRO A 146 11.46 6.99 -8.96
CA PRO A 146 11.86 5.61 -8.66
C PRO A 146 13.33 5.45 -8.27
N SER A 147 14.22 6.28 -8.82
CA SER A 147 15.65 6.28 -8.48
C SER A 147 15.96 6.79 -7.07
N ALA A 148 15.02 7.49 -6.44
CA ALA A 148 15.11 8.02 -5.08
C ALA A 148 14.22 7.27 -4.09
N ALA A 149 13.71 6.10 -4.48
CA ALA A 149 12.83 5.27 -3.66
C ALA A 149 13.56 4.75 -2.41
N LEU A 150 12.91 4.88 -1.27
CA LEU A 150 13.39 4.36 0.04
C LEU A 150 12.36 3.38 0.62
N PRO A 151 12.78 2.42 1.46
CA PRO A 151 11.85 1.57 2.19
C PRO A 151 10.79 2.41 2.91
N GLY A 152 9.53 1.98 2.86
CA GLY A 152 8.39 2.73 3.40
C GLY A 152 7.71 3.69 2.42
N ASP A 153 8.27 3.89 1.22
CA ASP A 153 7.56 4.59 0.15
C ASP A 153 6.43 3.72 -0.42
N LEU A 154 5.44 4.34 -1.01
CA LEU A 154 4.28 3.67 -1.58
C LEU A 154 4.41 3.58 -3.10
N ILE A 155 4.22 2.38 -3.63
CA ILE A 155 4.15 2.12 -5.08
C ILE A 155 2.68 2.12 -5.46
N PHE A 156 2.30 2.92 -6.45
CA PHE A 156 0.91 3.03 -6.89
C PHE A 156 0.74 2.48 -8.29
N PHE A 157 -0.46 1.98 -8.59
CA PHE A 157 -0.79 1.36 -9.87
C PHE A 157 -2.08 1.94 -10.45
N GLY A 158 -2.12 2.00 -11.78
CA GLY A 158 -3.22 2.57 -12.54
C GLY A 158 -3.15 4.09 -12.67
N PRO A 159 -4.06 4.69 -13.46
CA PRO A 159 -4.13 6.14 -13.60
C PRO A 159 -4.28 6.80 -12.22
N ASP A 160 -3.42 7.77 -11.93
CA ASP A 160 -3.41 8.50 -10.64
C ASP A 160 -3.43 7.61 -9.40
N GLY A 161 -2.88 6.37 -9.50
CA GLY A 161 -2.80 5.44 -8.39
C GLY A 161 -4.13 4.83 -7.95
N THR A 162 -5.17 4.89 -8.79
CA THR A 162 -6.54 4.51 -8.39
C THR A 162 -6.81 3.03 -8.34
N GLN A 163 -5.95 2.19 -8.96
CA GLN A 163 -6.20 0.76 -9.04
C GLN A 163 -5.66 -0.03 -7.85
N SER A 164 -4.47 0.30 -7.37
CA SER A 164 -3.84 -0.42 -6.27
C SER A 164 -2.67 0.37 -5.67
N VAL A 165 -2.21 -0.08 -4.51
CA VAL A 165 -1.03 0.44 -3.82
C VAL A 165 -0.28 -0.71 -3.15
N ALA A 166 1.05 -0.59 -3.05
CA ALA A 166 1.91 -1.51 -2.32
C ALA A 166 2.95 -0.74 -1.51
N LEU A 167 3.46 -1.34 -0.45
CA LEU A 167 4.52 -0.78 0.39
C LEU A 167 5.89 -1.24 -0.12
N PHE A 168 6.75 -0.32 -0.50
CA PHE A 168 8.12 -0.63 -0.90
C PHE A 168 8.96 -1.00 0.33
N LEU A 169 9.58 -2.18 0.29
CA LEU A 169 10.39 -2.71 1.39
C LEU A 169 11.90 -2.51 1.21
N GLY A 170 12.30 -1.98 0.04
CA GLY A 170 13.70 -1.97 -0.37
C GLY A 170 14.09 -3.25 -1.15
N ASN A 171 15.32 -3.27 -1.67
CA ASN A 171 15.91 -4.43 -2.37
C ASN A 171 15.01 -5.03 -3.47
N GLY A 172 14.24 -4.18 -4.16
CA GLY A 172 13.32 -4.64 -5.20
C GLY A 172 12.12 -5.45 -4.71
N GLN A 173 11.77 -5.36 -3.42
CA GLN A 173 10.64 -6.05 -2.81
C GLN A 173 9.55 -5.07 -2.41
N MET A 174 8.30 -5.54 -2.49
CA MET A 174 7.13 -4.81 -2.00
C MET A 174 6.20 -5.73 -1.21
N LEU A 175 5.43 -5.15 -0.28
CA LEU A 175 4.31 -5.82 0.35
C LEU A 175 3.02 -5.34 -0.30
N GLU A 176 2.19 -6.28 -0.69
CA GLU A 176 0.91 -6.02 -1.35
C GLU A 176 -0.20 -6.92 -0.80
N ALA A 177 -1.44 -6.47 -0.89
CA ALA A 177 -2.61 -7.31 -0.76
C ALA A 177 -3.17 -7.58 -2.17
N SER A 178 -3.31 -8.83 -2.51
CA SER A 178 -3.81 -9.34 -3.80
C SER A 178 -4.76 -10.50 -3.58
N ASP A 179 -5.35 -11.05 -4.62
CA ASP A 179 -6.30 -12.19 -4.55
C ASP A 179 -5.77 -13.39 -3.75
N THR A 180 -4.44 -13.52 -3.61
CA THR A 180 -3.80 -14.55 -2.79
C THR A 180 -3.52 -14.10 -1.35
N GLY A 181 -4.03 -12.94 -0.93
CA GLY A 181 -3.81 -12.36 0.39
C GLY A 181 -2.61 -11.40 0.45
N VAL A 182 -2.26 -11.02 1.69
CA VAL A 182 -1.12 -10.14 1.97
C VAL A 182 0.19 -10.91 1.82
N LYS A 183 1.07 -10.43 0.96
CA LYS A 183 2.34 -11.11 0.66
C LYS A 183 3.46 -10.13 0.33
N VAL A 184 4.70 -10.63 0.39
CA VAL A 184 5.88 -9.97 -0.17
C VAL A 184 6.11 -10.53 -1.57
N SER A 185 6.34 -9.64 -2.53
CA SER A 185 6.62 -9.98 -3.92
C SER A 185 7.68 -9.05 -4.52
N PRO A 186 8.35 -9.44 -5.62
CA PRO A 186 9.20 -8.52 -6.37
C PRO A 186 8.40 -7.31 -6.85
N VAL A 187 9.04 -6.15 -6.86
CA VAL A 187 8.43 -4.93 -7.41
C VAL A 187 8.07 -5.15 -8.89
N ARG A 188 6.81 -4.93 -9.22
CA ARG A 188 6.37 -4.89 -10.61
C ARG A 188 6.27 -3.43 -11.07
N THR A 189 6.68 -3.17 -12.30
CA THR A 189 6.62 -1.84 -12.93
C THR A 189 5.47 -1.70 -13.92
N ASN A 190 4.84 -2.82 -14.30
CA ASN A 190 3.69 -2.78 -15.19
C ASN A 190 2.54 -1.99 -14.57
N ASN A 191 2.03 -1.01 -15.27
CA ASN A 191 0.95 -0.11 -14.83
C ASN A 191 1.27 0.70 -13.55
N MET A 192 2.56 0.83 -13.20
CA MET A 192 3.00 1.68 -12.09
C MET A 192 2.89 3.15 -12.47
N THR A 193 2.52 4.00 -11.51
CA THR A 193 2.57 5.46 -11.69
C THR A 193 4.00 5.94 -11.91
N PRO A 194 4.23 7.10 -12.59
CA PRO A 194 5.57 7.63 -12.84
C PRO A 194 6.38 7.92 -11.57
N TYR A 195 5.70 8.15 -10.47
CA TYR A 195 6.28 8.48 -9.16
C TYR A 195 5.76 7.55 -8.07
N LEU A 196 6.62 7.24 -7.12
CA LEU A 196 6.22 6.69 -5.82
C LEU A 196 5.67 7.80 -4.93
N GLY A 197 5.03 7.41 -3.83
CA GLY A 197 4.55 8.34 -2.82
C GLY A 197 5.29 8.16 -1.50
N ARG A 198 5.85 9.25 -0.97
CA ARG A 198 6.46 9.28 0.36
C ARG A 198 5.53 9.95 1.36
N ILE A 199 5.26 9.26 2.45
CA ILE A 199 4.43 9.77 3.57
C ILE A 199 5.32 10.26 4.72
N ILE A 200 6.40 9.54 5.00
CA ILE A 200 7.37 9.87 6.06
C ILE A 200 8.66 10.33 5.37
N ALA A 201 8.94 11.63 5.43
CA ALA A 201 10.10 12.25 4.78
C ALA A 201 11.30 12.31 5.71
#